data_bca91f57df9bee07abffc89b0b89f988
#
_entry.id   bca91f57df9bee07abffc89b0b89f988
#
_cell.length_a   1.000
_cell.length_b   1.000
_cell.length_c   1.000
_cell.angle_alpha   90.00
_cell.angle_beta   90.00
_cell.angle_gamma   90.00
#
_symmetry.space_group_name_H-M   'P 1'
#
loop_
_entity.id
_entity.type
_entity.pdbx_description
1 polymer ?
#
loop_
_entity_poly.entity_id
_entity_poly.type
_entity_poly.pdbx_seq_one_letter_code
_entity_poly.pdbx_strand_id
1 'polypeptide(L)'
;MRVVFMGTPDIAATCLKQILADGFEVVGVYTQPDRPKGRGMKMIFSPVKEVALERNIPVFQPENFRADEDVAALAELKPDVVAVVAYGRILPQRVLDIPTKGCVNIHASLLPQYRGSAPYQWAVLDGLTETGVTAQHMALKMDAGDIIDVAKTAIGENETAGELLDRLAVLGADLLSRVLTRFANDDVAGVPQNEADVTFAPMLDKNMCPIDWTKTAQQVHNHVRGLHPWPVATMELKGQKFKVHATRIVEGSGQPGEILGLTKTGLKIACGEGAVEVIQLQAEGGKRMAAPDYFRGHPLD
;
A
#
# COMPACT_ATOMS: atom_id res chain seq x y z
N MET A 1 -3.77 -1.80 29.29
CA MET A 1 -2.62 -2.18 28.42
C MET A 1 -2.15 -0.95 27.68
N ARG A 2 -0.90 -0.56 27.86
CA ARG A 2 -0.29 0.64 27.29
C ARG A 2 0.23 0.34 25.88
N VAL A 3 -0.32 1.01 24.88
CA VAL A 3 0.04 0.82 23.47
C VAL A 3 0.88 2.00 23.00
N VAL A 4 2.01 1.73 22.36
CA VAL A 4 2.69 2.69 21.49
C VAL A 4 2.33 2.34 20.05
N PHE A 5 1.93 3.33 19.28
CA PHE A 5 1.59 3.16 17.87
C PHE A 5 2.69 3.73 16.96
N MET A 6 3.13 2.96 15.98
CA MET A 6 4.12 3.39 14.98
C MET A 6 3.53 3.29 13.58
N GLY A 7 3.40 4.41 12.88
CA GLY A 7 2.83 4.44 11.54
C GLY A 7 2.99 5.78 10.85
N THR A 8 2.71 5.85 9.55
CA THR A 8 2.89 7.10 8.78
C THR A 8 1.72 7.41 7.84
N PRO A 9 1.34 6.57 6.84
CA PRO A 9 0.34 6.89 5.83
C PRO A 9 -1.11 6.68 6.31
N ASP A 10 -2.05 6.93 5.41
CA ASP A 10 -3.50 6.87 5.66
C ASP A 10 -3.97 5.52 6.22
N ILE A 11 -3.44 4.40 5.73
CA ILE A 11 -3.75 3.06 6.28
C ILE A 11 -3.40 2.97 7.77
N ALA A 12 -2.27 3.53 8.18
CA ALA A 12 -1.86 3.56 9.59
C ALA A 12 -2.76 4.51 10.41
N ALA A 13 -3.14 5.65 9.83
CA ALA A 13 -4.07 6.58 10.49
C ALA A 13 -5.45 5.95 10.72
N THR A 14 -5.94 5.14 9.77
CA THR A 14 -7.18 4.38 9.92
C THR A 14 -7.09 3.37 11.06
N CYS A 15 -5.98 2.62 11.15
CA CYS A 15 -5.74 1.70 12.25
C CYS A 15 -5.65 2.42 13.61
N LEU A 16 -4.95 3.57 13.68
CA LEU A 16 -4.86 4.37 14.90
C LEU A 16 -6.23 4.87 15.37
N LYS A 17 -7.04 5.41 14.44
CA LYS A 17 -8.40 5.86 14.75
C LYS A 17 -9.26 4.75 15.33
N GLN A 18 -9.17 3.54 14.76
CA GLN A 18 -9.95 2.38 15.22
C GLN A 18 -9.57 1.99 16.65
N ILE A 19 -8.27 1.78 16.93
CA ILE A 19 -7.86 1.36 18.28
C ILE A 19 -8.18 2.41 19.35
N LEU A 20 -8.14 3.71 18.97
CA LEU A 20 -8.58 4.80 19.87
C LEU A 20 -10.09 4.77 20.11
N ALA A 21 -10.89 4.48 19.08
CA ALA A 21 -12.34 4.33 19.20
C ALA A 21 -12.73 3.12 20.08
N ASP A 22 -11.95 2.03 20.01
CA ASP A 22 -12.15 0.83 20.81
C ASP A 22 -11.63 0.97 22.26
N GLY A 23 -11.09 2.14 22.62
CA GLY A 23 -10.71 2.48 23.99
C GLY A 23 -9.33 1.99 24.43
N PHE A 24 -8.46 1.61 23.49
CA PHE A 24 -7.08 1.29 23.83
C PHE A 24 -6.31 2.53 24.30
N GLU A 25 -5.49 2.37 25.35
CA GLU A 25 -4.65 3.44 25.89
C GLU A 25 -3.40 3.61 25.02
N VAL A 26 -3.44 4.53 24.05
CA VAL A 26 -2.29 4.89 23.21
C VAL A 26 -1.48 5.96 23.93
N VAL A 27 -0.31 5.60 24.45
CA VAL A 27 0.54 6.46 25.27
C VAL A 27 1.55 7.27 24.50
N GLY A 28 1.75 6.96 23.23
CA GLY A 28 2.64 7.68 22.32
C GLY A 28 2.50 7.20 20.90
N VAL A 29 2.75 8.10 19.96
CA VAL A 29 2.70 7.83 18.52
C VAL A 29 4.05 8.16 17.89
N TYR A 30 4.58 7.22 17.13
CA TYR A 30 5.80 7.37 16.34
C TYR A 30 5.43 7.46 14.86
N THR A 31 5.94 8.47 14.17
CA THR A 31 5.72 8.65 12.73
C THR A 31 6.98 9.23 12.09
N GLN A 32 7.09 9.14 10.76
CA GLN A 32 8.24 9.73 10.07
C GLN A 32 8.27 11.25 10.23
N PRO A 33 9.48 11.87 10.22
CA PRO A 33 9.64 13.31 10.26
C PRO A 33 8.82 14.02 9.18
N ASP A 34 8.31 15.21 9.53
CA ASP A 34 7.60 16.07 8.59
C ASP A 34 8.51 16.39 7.39
N ARG A 35 7.93 16.37 6.19
CA ARG A 35 8.66 16.68 4.96
C ARG A 35 7.95 17.75 4.17
N PRO A 36 8.72 18.65 3.52
CA PRO A 36 8.14 19.61 2.61
C PRO A 36 7.53 18.87 1.41
N LYS A 37 6.31 19.25 1.01
CA LYS A 37 5.56 18.65 -0.10
C LYS A 37 5.00 19.73 -1.02
N GLY A 38 4.94 19.40 -2.33
CA GLY A 38 4.37 20.27 -3.34
C GLY A 38 5.29 21.43 -3.78
N ARG A 39 4.82 22.22 -4.76
CA ARG A 39 5.60 23.33 -5.36
C ARG A 39 5.92 24.45 -4.37
N GLY A 40 5.14 24.58 -3.29
CA GLY A 40 5.34 25.60 -2.25
C GLY A 40 6.20 25.15 -1.06
N MET A 41 6.80 23.94 -1.08
CA MET A 41 7.62 23.38 0.00
C MET A 41 6.96 23.49 1.39
N LYS A 42 5.64 23.46 1.47
CA LYS A 42 4.91 23.51 2.73
C LYS A 42 5.13 22.23 3.51
N MET A 43 5.49 22.37 4.80
CA MET A 43 5.59 21.24 5.71
C MET A 43 4.22 20.61 5.88
N ILE A 44 4.12 19.30 5.58
CA ILE A 44 2.88 18.53 5.71
C ILE A 44 3.10 17.48 6.77
N PHE A 45 2.17 17.41 7.71
CA PHE A 45 2.14 16.36 8.73
C PHE A 45 1.77 15.02 8.10
N SER A 46 2.24 13.93 8.70
CA SER A 46 1.75 12.62 8.34
C SER A 46 0.29 12.46 8.81
N PRO A 47 -0.55 11.66 8.10
CA PRO A 47 -1.90 11.35 8.54
C PRO A 47 -1.97 10.85 9.98
N VAL A 48 -1.00 10.05 10.40
CA VAL A 48 -0.90 9.54 11.78
C VAL A 48 -0.63 10.67 12.77
N LYS A 49 0.23 11.64 12.44
CA LYS A 49 0.50 12.80 13.28
C LYS A 49 -0.74 13.68 13.46
N GLU A 50 -1.51 13.88 12.40
CA GLU A 50 -2.77 14.65 12.47
C GLU A 50 -3.73 14.02 13.48
N VAL A 51 -3.96 12.71 13.40
CA VAL A 51 -4.81 11.98 14.36
C VAL A 51 -4.28 12.08 15.78
N ALA A 52 -2.98 11.95 15.99
CA ALA A 52 -2.37 12.03 17.32
C ALA A 52 -2.55 13.42 17.96
N LEU A 53 -2.35 14.48 17.17
CA LEU A 53 -2.54 15.87 17.63
C LEU A 53 -4.00 16.17 17.99
N GLU A 54 -4.97 15.69 17.19
CA GLU A 54 -6.40 15.83 17.48
C GLU A 54 -6.79 15.16 18.81
N ARG A 55 -6.06 14.16 19.25
CA ARG A 55 -6.30 13.38 20.47
C ARG A 55 -5.35 13.73 21.62
N ASN A 56 -4.50 14.76 21.46
CA ASN A 56 -3.49 15.18 22.42
C ASN A 56 -2.54 14.04 22.84
N ILE A 57 -2.21 13.14 21.91
CA ILE A 57 -1.26 12.05 22.14
C ILE A 57 0.15 12.54 21.80
N PRO A 58 1.17 12.28 22.68
CA PRO A 58 2.55 12.63 22.38
C PRO A 58 3.05 12.04 21.05
N VAL A 59 3.69 12.87 20.22
CA VAL A 59 4.20 12.51 18.89
C VAL A 59 5.72 12.53 18.91
N PHE A 60 6.32 11.44 18.45
CA PHE A 60 7.77 11.25 18.32
C PHE A 60 8.11 11.04 16.83
N GLN A 61 9.15 11.73 16.37
CA GLN A 61 9.54 11.70 14.94
C GLN A 61 11.06 11.46 14.76
N PRO A 62 11.62 10.36 15.35
CA PRO A 62 13.02 10.06 15.15
C PRO A 62 13.32 9.73 13.69
N GLU A 63 14.47 10.16 13.18
CA GLU A 63 14.92 9.73 11.85
C GLU A 63 15.24 8.24 11.81
N ASN A 64 15.73 7.71 12.91
CA ASN A 64 16.03 6.30 13.13
C ASN A 64 16.21 6.06 14.65
N PHE A 65 16.42 4.81 15.06
CA PHE A 65 16.67 4.47 16.46
C PHE A 65 18.17 4.21 16.75
N ARG A 66 19.07 4.97 16.13
CA ARG A 66 20.52 4.87 16.40
C ARG A 66 20.93 5.63 17.66
N ALA A 67 20.28 6.75 17.92
CA ALA A 67 20.51 7.55 19.12
C ALA A 67 19.90 6.86 20.35
N ASP A 68 20.63 6.89 21.46
CA ASP A 68 20.16 6.27 22.71
C ASP A 68 18.99 7.03 23.32
N GLU A 69 18.91 8.34 23.06
CA GLU A 69 17.81 9.20 23.48
C GLU A 69 16.46 8.77 22.88
N ASP A 70 16.44 8.37 21.59
CA ASP A 70 15.23 7.92 20.92
C ASP A 70 14.71 6.60 21.50
N VAL A 71 15.66 5.71 21.87
CA VAL A 71 15.34 4.43 22.51
C VAL A 71 14.87 4.63 23.94
N ALA A 72 15.54 5.53 24.69
CA ALA A 72 15.16 5.87 26.06
C ALA A 72 13.76 6.51 26.11
N ALA A 73 13.45 7.43 25.18
CA ALA A 73 12.14 8.05 25.09
C ALA A 73 11.01 7.02 24.87
N LEU A 74 11.27 5.97 24.07
CA LEU A 74 10.32 4.87 23.91
C LEU A 74 10.17 4.05 25.20
N ALA A 75 11.29 3.76 25.87
CA ALA A 75 11.28 2.99 27.12
C ALA A 75 10.56 3.72 28.27
N GLU A 76 10.68 5.06 28.33
CA GLU A 76 9.98 5.90 29.32
C GLU A 76 8.45 5.84 29.18
N LEU A 77 7.92 5.57 27.99
CA LEU A 77 6.49 5.35 27.77
C LEU A 77 6.00 4.05 28.42
N LYS A 78 6.89 3.13 28.78
CA LYS A 78 6.59 1.81 29.37
C LYS A 78 5.48 1.08 28.60
N PRO A 79 5.66 0.83 27.30
CA PRO A 79 4.64 0.16 26.51
C PRO A 79 4.53 -1.31 26.90
N ASP A 80 3.30 -1.81 26.98
CA ASP A 80 3.04 -3.26 27.02
C ASP A 80 3.22 -3.85 25.62
N VAL A 81 2.72 -3.13 24.60
CA VAL A 81 2.81 -3.54 23.19
C VAL A 81 3.14 -2.35 22.28
N VAL A 82 3.92 -2.61 21.24
CA VAL A 82 4.13 -1.67 20.13
C VAL A 82 3.38 -2.18 18.90
N ALA A 83 2.40 -1.41 18.44
CA ALA A 83 1.63 -1.69 17.22
C ALA A 83 2.24 -0.93 16.03
N VAL A 84 2.63 -1.63 14.99
CA VAL A 84 3.32 -1.07 13.82
C VAL A 84 2.46 -1.26 12.58
N VAL A 85 2.21 -0.17 11.85
CA VAL A 85 1.50 -0.20 10.57
C VAL A 85 2.18 0.77 9.60
N ALA A 86 2.82 0.25 8.58
CA ALA A 86 3.48 1.05 7.53
C ALA A 86 4.32 2.22 8.11
N TYR A 87 5.12 1.95 9.13
CA TYR A 87 5.98 2.98 9.75
C TYR A 87 7.12 3.41 8.83
N GLY A 88 7.63 2.49 7.99
CA GLY A 88 8.66 2.77 7.00
C GLY A 88 10.06 2.95 7.57
N ARG A 89 10.33 2.37 8.74
CA ARG A 89 11.66 2.33 9.38
C ARG A 89 11.91 0.93 9.95
N ILE A 90 13.17 0.51 9.87
CA ILE A 90 13.63 -0.73 10.51
C ILE A 90 13.74 -0.48 12.01
N LEU A 91 13.18 -1.37 12.81
CA LEU A 91 13.29 -1.37 14.26
C LEU A 91 14.43 -2.32 14.67
N PRO A 92 15.48 -1.81 15.33
CA PRO A 92 16.57 -2.65 15.83
C PRO A 92 16.11 -3.49 17.05
N GLN A 93 16.85 -4.56 17.36
CA GLN A 93 16.49 -5.47 18.44
C GLN A 93 16.23 -4.74 19.77
N ARG A 94 17.07 -3.76 20.12
CA ARG A 94 16.92 -2.96 21.35
C ARG A 94 15.59 -2.19 21.44
N VAL A 95 14.90 -1.96 20.30
CA VAL A 95 13.55 -1.37 20.27
C VAL A 95 12.48 -2.46 20.37
N LEU A 96 12.69 -3.60 19.70
CA LEU A 96 11.78 -4.73 19.76
C LEU A 96 11.67 -5.35 21.17
N ASP A 97 12.72 -5.23 21.97
CA ASP A 97 12.80 -5.78 23.34
C ASP A 97 12.18 -4.86 24.42
N ILE A 98 11.77 -3.62 24.07
CA ILE A 98 11.22 -2.67 25.07
C ILE A 98 9.82 -3.08 25.54
N PRO A 99 8.83 -3.38 24.66
CA PRO A 99 7.48 -3.67 25.11
C PRO A 99 7.42 -5.04 25.80
N THR A 100 6.73 -5.09 26.95
CA THR A 100 6.68 -6.30 27.78
C THR A 100 5.96 -7.48 27.13
N LYS A 101 5.06 -7.21 26.17
CA LYS A 101 4.31 -8.20 25.41
C LYS A 101 4.77 -8.30 23.93
N GLY A 102 5.74 -7.48 23.52
CA GLY A 102 6.33 -7.52 22.17
C GLY A 102 5.73 -6.52 21.19
N CYS A 103 6.14 -6.66 19.94
CA CYS A 103 5.73 -5.80 18.83
C CYS A 103 4.88 -6.58 17.84
N VAL A 104 3.78 -5.98 17.38
CA VAL A 104 2.91 -6.53 16.33
C VAL A 104 2.93 -5.62 15.11
N ASN A 105 3.00 -6.21 13.92
CA ASN A 105 2.90 -5.49 12.65
C ASN A 105 1.66 -5.95 11.86
N ILE A 106 0.94 -5.00 11.26
CA ILE A 106 -0.09 -5.27 10.27
C ILE A 106 0.52 -5.13 8.89
N HIS A 107 0.59 -6.24 8.17
CA HIS A 107 1.14 -6.34 6.82
C HIS A 107 0.03 -6.54 5.79
N ALA A 108 0.10 -5.80 4.67
CA ALA A 108 -0.97 -5.76 3.67
C ALA A 108 -0.85 -6.89 2.63
N SER A 109 -0.64 -8.12 3.09
CA SER A 109 -0.73 -9.37 2.31
C SER A 109 -1.08 -10.55 3.20
N LEU A 110 -1.30 -11.71 2.58
CA LEU A 110 -1.38 -13.00 3.26
C LEU A 110 0.02 -13.61 3.34
N LEU A 111 0.74 -13.31 4.45
CA LEU A 111 2.07 -13.88 4.69
C LEU A 111 2.02 -15.42 4.74
N PRO A 112 3.06 -16.11 4.25
CA PRO A 112 4.39 -15.64 3.91
C PRO A 112 4.55 -15.03 2.51
N GLN A 113 3.47 -14.90 1.73
CA GLN A 113 3.53 -14.30 0.40
C GLN A 113 3.63 -12.77 0.47
N TYR A 114 4.38 -12.20 -0.49
CA TYR A 114 4.54 -10.75 -0.66
C TYR A 114 5.15 -10.04 0.56
N ARG A 115 6.20 -10.61 1.17
CA ARG A 115 7.04 -9.86 2.12
C ARG A 115 7.63 -8.64 1.43
N GLY A 116 7.63 -7.47 2.07
CA GLY A 116 8.26 -6.26 1.54
C GLY A 116 7.36 -5.05 1.46
N SER A 117 7.73 -4.08 0.60
CA SER A 117 7.23 -2.71 0.69
C SER A 117 5.95 -2.43 -0.11
N ALA A 118 5.59 -3.29 -1.09
CA ALA A 118 4.48 -3.05 -2.02
C ALA A 118 3.53 -4.25 -2.17
N PRO A 119 3.12 -4.94 -1.08
CA PRO A 119 2.45 -6.25 -1.15
C PRO A 119 1.12 -6.20 -1.92
N TYR A 120 0.26 -5.24 -1.64
CA TYR A 120 -1.05 -5.12 -2.27
C TYR A 120 -0.97 -4.72 -3.75
N GLN A 121 0.03 -3.90 -4.13
CA GLN A 121 0.25 -3.57 -5.54
C GLN A 121 0.67 -4.81 -6.33
N TRP A 122 1.62 -5.59 -5.81
CA TRP A 122 2.06 -6.82 -6.45
C TRP A 122 0.95 -7.86 -6.55
N ALA A 123 0.09 -7.99 -5.54
CA ALA A 123 -1.09 -8.86 -5.62
C ALA A 123 -2.00 -8.50 -6.81
N VAL A 124 -2.18 -7.20 -7.09
CA VAL A 124 -2.95 -6.73 -8.26
C VAL A 124 -2.19 -6.91 -9.56
N LEU A 125 -0.89 -6.59 -9.60
CA LEU A 125 -0.03 -6.77 -10.78
C LEU A 125 0.03 -8.23 -11.24
N ASP A 126 0.14 -9.15 -10.29
CA ASP A 126 0.18 -10.60 -10.56
C ASP A 126 -1.20 -11.19 -10.86
N GLY A 127 -2.26 -10.39 -10.74
CA GLY A 127 -3.63 -10.80 -11.07
C GLY A 127 -4.26 -11.75 -10.08
N LEU A 128 -3.89 -11.67 -8.79
CA LEU A 128 -4.55 -12.46 -7.77
C LEU A 128 -6.02 -12.07 -7.64
N THR A 129 -6.84 -13.05 -7.27
CA THR A 129 -8.29 -12.87 -7.00
C THR A 129 -8.61 -12.75 -5.51
N GLU A 130 -7.64 -13.06 -4.64
CA GLU A 130 -7.73 -12.95 -3.18
C GLU A 130 -6.42 -12.39 -2.62
N THR A 131 -6.54 -11.57 -1.58
CA THR A 131 -5.45 -11.08 -0.75
C THR A 131 -5.96 -10.87 0.68
N GLY A 132 -5.26 -10.10 1.49
CA GLY A 132 -5.70 -9.79 2.85
C GLY A 132 -4.68 -9.00 3.63
N VAL A 133 -4.84 -9.04 4.93
CA VAL A 133 -3.90 -8.48 5.90
C VAL A 133 -3.48 -9.54 6.90
N THR A 134 -2.23 -9.48 7.32
CA THR A 134 -1.65 -10.37 8.32
C THR A 134 -1.16 -9.57 9.52
N ALA A 135 -1.58 -9.96 10.71
CA ALA A 135 -0.94 -9.55 11.95
C ALA A 135 0.17 -10.53 12.30
N GLN A 136 1.39 -10.05 12.48
CA GLN A 136 2.56 -10.87 12.80
C GLN A 136 3.34 -10.27 13.95
N HIS A 137 4.01 -11.10 14.73
CA HIS A 137 5.09 -10.65 15.61
C HIS A 137 6.19 -10.02 14.79
N MET A 138 6.77 -8.93 15.28
CA MET A 138 7.92 -8.36 14.58
C MET A 138 9.21 -9.15 14.87
N ALA A 139 10.02 -9.30 13.83
CA ALA A 139 11.34 -9.90 13.88
C ALA A 139 12.37 -9.00 13.18
N LEU A 140 13.66 -9.25 13.38
CA LEU A 140 14.72 -8.50 12.66
C LEU A 140 14.69 -8.72 11.15
N LYS A 141 14.35 -9.94 10.71
CA LYS A 141 14.16 -10.24 9.29
C LYS A 141 12.80 -9.68 8.87
N MET A 142 12.83 -8.87 7.80
CA MET A 142 11.64 -8.17 7.29
C MET A 142 10.49 -9.15 7.04
N ASP A 143 9.32 -8.85 7.63
CA ASP A 143 8.05 -9.54 7.49
C ASP A 143 8.12 -11.07 7.72
N ALA A 144 9.08 -11.54 8.53
CA ALA A 144 9.35 -12.96 8.77
C ALA A 144 8.95 -13.45 10.18
N GLY A 145 8.29 -12.63 10.96
CA GLY A 145 7.81 -13.02 12.29
C GLY A 145 6.61 -13.96 12.23
N ASP A 146 6.32 -14.61 13.36
CA ASP A 146 5.22 -15.57 13.46
C ASP A 146 3.87 -14.90 13.25
N ILE A 147 3.00 -15.55 12.49
CA ILE A 147 1.65 -15.07 12.17
C ILE A 147 0.75 -15.26 13.38
N ILE A 148 0.13 -14.17 13.85
CA ILE A 148 -0.81 -14.17 14.98
C ILE A 148 -2.24 -14.41 14.48
N ASP A 149 -2.64 -13.67 13.42
CA ASP A 149 -3.99 -13.73 12.83
C ASP A 149 -3.97 -13.17 11.40
N VAL A 150 -4.99 -13.53 10.61
CA VAL A 150 -5.15 -13.07 9.23
C VAL A 150 -6.59 -12.68 8.96
N ALA A 151 -6.78 -11.74 8.01
CA ALA A 151 -8.09 -11.43 7.46
C ALA A 151 -7.99 -11.36 5.94
N LYS A 152 -8.85 -12.11 5.25
CA LYS A 152 -8.85 -12.26 3.79
C LYS A 152 -9.91 -11.39 3.13
N THR A 153 -9.66 -11.02 1.88
CA THR A 153 -10.61 -10.31 1.02
C THR A 153 -10.39 -10.65 -0.44
N ALA A 154 -11.45 -10.66 -1.23
CA ALA A 154 -11.34 -10.79 -2.69
C ALA A 154 -10.74 -9.51 -3.29
N ILE A 155 -10.09 -9.63 -4.45
CA ILE A 155 -9.69 -8.51 -5.32
C ILE A 155 -10.67 -8.44 -6.49
N GLY A 156 -11.30 -7.28 -6.69
CA GLY A 156 -12.21 -7.08 -7.81
C GLY A 156 -11.47 -7.06 -9.16
N GLU A 157 -12.14 -7.53 -10.22
CA GLU A 157 -11.55 -7.64 -11.55
C GLU A 157 -11.00 -6.32 -12.10
N ASN A 158 -11.66 -5.21 -11.80
CA ASN A 158 -11.28 -3.86 -12.24
C ASN A 158 -10.77 -2.99 -11.09
N GLU A 159 -10.66 -3.55 -9.88
CA GLU A 159 -10.22 -2.83 -8.70
C GLU A 159 -8.75 -2.41 -8.83
N THR A 160 -8.47 -1.15 -8.58
CA THR A 160 -7.12 -0.61 -8.56
C THR A 160 -6.41 -0.92 -7.25
N ALA A 161 -5.08 -0.88 -7.26
CA ALA A 161 -4.31 -1.05 -6.02
C ALA A 161 -4.64 0.02 -4.96
N GLY A 162 -5.01 1.23 -5.38
CA GLY A 162 -5.45 2.28 -4.46
C GLY A 162 -6.77 1.95 -3.77
N GLU A 163 -7.79 1.52 -4.53
CA GLU A 163 -9.09 1.10 -3.97
C GLU A 163 -8.95 -0.12 -3.07
N LEU A 164 -8.11 -1.08 -3.46
CA LEU A 164 -7.78 -2.23 -2.62
C LEU A 164 -7.13 -1.79 -1.30
N LEU A 165 -6.18 -0.84 -1.33
CA LEU A 165 -5.54 -0.31 -0.12
C LEU A 165 -6.55 0.30 0.85
N ASP A 166 -7.53 1.05 0.34
CA ASP A 166 -8.57 1.66 1.17
C ASP A 166 -9.38 0.60 1.92
N ARG A 167 -9.71 -0.52 1.26
CA ARG A 167 -10.39 -1.65 1.90
C ARG A 167 -9.49 -2.41 2.87
N LEU A 168 -8.21 -2.63 2.50
CA LEU A 168 -7.23 -3.26 3.39
C LEU A 168 -6.95 -2.42 4.64
N ALA A 169 -7.08 -1.09 4.56
CA ALA A 169 -6.95 -0.21 5.71
C ALA A 169 -8.03 -0.48 6.76
N VAL A 170 -9.28 -0.64 6.34
CA VAL A 170 -10.39 -0.99 7.24
C VAL A 170 -10.21 -2.40 7.82
N LEU A 171 -9.91 -3.37 6.94
CA LEU A 171 -9.68 -4.75 7.35
C LEU A 171 -8.50 -4.90 8.32
N GLY A 172 -7.42 -4.13 8.10
CA GLY A 172 -6.24 -4.08 8.98
C GLY A 172 -6.52 -3.40 10.31
N ALA A 173 -7.39 -2.40 10.33
CA ALA A 173 -7.82 -1.73 11.55
C ALA A 173 -8.62 -2.68 12.45
N ASP A 174 -9.57 -3.42 11.88
CA ASP A 174 -10.35 -4.42 12.60
C ASP A 174 -9.46 -5.57 13.10
N LEU A 175 -8.51 -6.02 12.26
CA LEU A 175 -7.56 -7.06 12.64
C LEU A 175 -6.66 -6.62 13.79
N LEU A 176 -6.13 -5.39 13.73
CA LEU A 176 -5.28 -4.84 14.80
C LEU A 176 -6.04 -4.77 16.13
N SER A 177 -7.28 -4.30 16.12
CA SER A 177 -8.11 -4.21 17.32
C SER A 177 -8.34 -5.59 17.95
N ARG A 178 -8.69 -6.60 17.14
CA ARG A 178 -8.82 -7.98 17.62
C ARG A 178 -7.53 -8.52 18.23
N VAL A 179 -6.41 -8.29 17.55
CA VAL A 179 -5.10 -8.77 18.01
C VAL A 179 -4.65 -8.06 19.28
N LEU A 180 -4.87 -6.75 19.42
CA LEU A 180 -4.59 -6.03 20.66
C LEU A 180 -5.44 -6.53 21.83
N THR A 181 -6.69 -6.93 21.58
CA THR A 181 -7.54 -7.58 22.59
C THR A 181 -6.95 -8.93 23.01
N ARG A 182 -6.40 -9.71 22.08
CA ARG A 182 -5.67 -10.96 22.39
C ARG A 182 -4.40 -10.68 23.23
N PHE A 183 -3.63 -9.62 22.89
CA PHE A 183 -2.48 -9.18 23.70
C PHE A 183 -2.88 -8.81 25.13
N ALA A 184 -4.02 -8.18 25.33
CA ALA A 184 -4.53 -7.86 26.66
C ALA A 184 -4.82 -9.11 27.50
N ASN A 185 -5.21 -10.21 26.85
CA ASN A 185 -5.53 -11.51 27.47
C ASN A 185 -4.38 -12.52 27.43
N ASP A 186 -3.16 -12.11 27.06
CA ASP A 186 -1.97 -12.99 26.91
C ASP A 186 -2.17 -14.15 25.91
N ASP A 187 -3.09 -14.01 24.95
CA ASP A 187 -3.39 -14.98 23.89
C ASP A 187 -2.77 -14.53 22.56
N VAL A 188 -1.45 -14.61 22.46
CA VAL A 188 -0.69 -14.11 21.30
C VAL A 188 0.28 -15.14 20.73
N ALA A 189 -0.03 -16.42 20.88
CA ALA A 189 0.75 -17.46 20.23
C ALA A 189 0.74 -17.24 18.70
N GLY A 190 1.93 -17.17 18.12
CA GLY A 190 2.13 -17.07 16.68
C GLY A 190 2.41 -18.43 16.06
N VAL A 191 2.16 -18.52 14.76
CA VAL A 191 2.50 -19.68 13.93
C VAL A 191 3.68 -19.30 13.03
N PRO A 192 4.79 -20.04 13.07
CA PRO A 192 5.93 -19.79 12.19
C PRO A 192 5.54 -19.81 10.72
N GLN A 193 6.12 -18.89 9.94
CA GLN A 193 5.90 -18.87 8.51
C GLN A 193 6.65 -20.02 7.82
N ASN A 194 6.04 -20.65 6.80
CA ASN A 194 6.73 -21.62 5.97
C ASN A 194 7.65 -20.90 4.97
N GLU A 195 8.95 -21.02 5.13
CA GLU A 195 9.94 -20.37 4.25
C GLU A 195 9.89 -20.86 2.78
N ALA A 196 9.28 -22.03 2.52
CA ALA A 196 9.11 -22.53 1.15
C ALA A 196 8.04 -21.75 0.35
N ASP A 197 7.11 -21.08 1.04
CA ASP A 197 6.00 -20.35 0.42
C ASP A 197 6.27 -18.84 0.33
N VAL A 198 7.48 -18.40 0.71
CA VAL A 198 7.84 -16.97 0.74
C VAL A 198 7.95 -16.42 -0.67
N THR A 199 7.26 -15.32 -0.91
CA THR A 199 7.47 -14.45 -2.08
C THR A 199 7.74 -13.03 -1.63
N PHE A 200 8.30 -12.20 -2.52
CA PHE A 200 8.70 -10.83 -2.21
C PHE A 200 7.96 -9.80 -3.06
N ALA A 201 7.62 -8.67 -2.45
CA ALA A 201 6.98 -7.52 -3.04
C ALA A 201 7.89 -6.29 -2.91
N PRO A 202 8.89 -6.12 -3.79
CA PRO A 202 9.80 -4.98 -3.75
C PRO A 202 9.06 -3.67 -4.01
N MET A 203 9.67 -2.56 -3.59
CA MET A 203 9.13 -1.22 -3.84
C MET A 203 8.96 -0.99 -5.34
N LEU A 204 7.82 -0.43 -5.73
CA LEU A 204 7.58 -0.01 -7.12
C LEU A 204 8.47 1.17 -7.49
N ASP A 205 8.86 1.23 -8.75
CA ASP A 205 9.62 2.35 -9.30
C ASP A 205 9.07 2.83 -10.65
N LYS A 206 9.60 3.96 -11.14
CA LYS A 206 9.14 4.57 -12.39
C LYS A 206 9.55 3.79 -13.65
N ASN A 207 10.52 2.88 -13.56
CA ASN A 207 10.90 2.04 -14.70
C ASN A 207 9.84 1.01 -15.03
N MET A 208 8.95 0.73 -14.07
CA MET A 208 7.79 -0.14 -14.27
C MET A 208 6.64 0.52 -15.03
N CYS A 209 6.65 1.87 -15.21
CA CYS A 209 5.50 2.57 -15.81
C CYS A 209 5.18 2.22 -17.26
N PRO A 210 6.15 2.01 -18.18
CA PRO A 210 5.84 1.72 -19.58
C PRO A 210 5.03 0.44 -19.74
N ILE A 211 3.91 0.53 -20.48
CA ILE A 211 3.10 -0.63 -20.81
C ILE A 211 3.84 -1.49 -21.85
N ASP A 212 3.99 -2.76 -21.56
CA ASP A 212 4.46 -3.76 -22.52
C ASP A 212 3.25 -4.38 -23.25
N TRP A 213 3.00 -3.90 -24.46
CA TRP A 213 1.89 -4.36 -25.29
C TRP A 213 2.03 -5.80 -25.77
N THR A 214 3.21 -6.43 -25.67
CA THR A 214 3.41 -7.85 -26.02
C THR A 214 2.79 -8.81 -25.02
N LYS A 215 2.39 -8.31 -23.85
CA LYS A 215 1.67 -9.07 -22.81
C LYS A 215 0.22 -9.30 -23.20
N THR A 216 -0.45 -10.22 -22.49
CA THR A 216 -1.90 -10.44 -22.69
C THR A 216 -2.72 -9.23 -22.22
N ALA A 217 -3.93 -9.08 -22.74
CA ALA A 217 -4.86 -8.02 -22.31
C ALA A 217 -5.08 -8.02 -20.79
N GLN A 218 -5.16 -9.21 -20.16
CA GLN A 218 -5.27 -9.34 -18.70
C GLN A 218 -4.05 -8.79 -17.99
N GLN A 219 -2.84 -9.11 -18.46
CA GLN A 219 -1.61 -8.62 -17.86
C GLN A 219 -1.45 -7.11 -18.03
N VAL A 220 -1.80 -6.56 -19.18
CA VAL A 220 -1.80 -5.11 -19.42
C VAL A 220 -2.81 -4.41 -18.51
N HIS A 221 -4.02 -4.97 -18.39
CA HIS A 221 -5.04 -4.43 -17.48
C HIS A 221 -4.58 -4.45 -16.02
N ASN A 222 -4.01 -5.58 -15.57
CA ASN A 222 -3.45 -5.70 -14.23
C ASN A 222 -2.31 -4.71 -13.98
N HIS A 223 -1.44 -4.49 -14.98
CA HIS A 223 -0.36 -3.52 -14.92
C HIS A 223 -0.89 -2.11 -14.69
N VAL A 224 -1.92 -1.68 -15.45
CA VAL A 224 -2.51 -0.35 -15.30
C VAL A 224 -3.16 -0.19 -13.92
N ARG A 225 -4.00 -1.13 -13.48
CA ARG A 225 -4.71 -1.04 -12.20
C ARG A 225 -3.79 -1.25 -11.00
N GLY A 226 -2.73 -2.07 -11.13
CA GLY A 226 -1.75 -2.32 -10.06
C GLY A 226 -0.80 -1.13 -9.82
N LEU A 227 -0.51 -0.34 -10.85
CA LEU A 227 0.28 0.88 -10.73
C LEU A 227 -0.54 2.13 -10.40
N HIS A 228 -1.87 2.03 -10.27
CA HIS A 228 -2.72 3.15 -9.90
C HIS A 228 -2.94 3.22 -8.38
N PRO A 229 -2.81 4.37 -7.72
CA PRO A 229 -2.59 5.73 -8.25
C PRO A 229 -1.11 6.12 -8.45
N TRP A 230 -0.16 5.30 -8.09
CA TRP A 230 1.27 5.56 -8.22
C TRP A 230 2.04 4.26 -8.49
N PRO A 231 3.04 4.28 -9.40
CA PRO A 231 3.58 5.41 -10.15
C PRO A 231 2.80 5.79 -11.43
N VAL A 232 1.76 5.07 -11.80
CA VAL A 232 0.87 5.18 -12.96
C VAL A 232 1.51 4.66 -14.24
N ALA A 233 0.85 3.71 -14.90
CA ALA A 233 1.27 3.16 -16.18
C ALA A 233 1.36 4.23 -17.27
N THR A 234 2.27 4.07 -18.21
CA THR A 234 2.47 5.02 -19.31
C THR A 234 2.47 4.32 -20.67
N MET A 235 2.00 5.03 -21.68
CA MET A 235 2.13 4.64 -23.08
C MET A 235 2.67 5.81 -23.91
N GLU A 236 3.23 5.50 -25.05
CA GLU A 236 3.64 6.49 -26.05
C GLU A 236 2.78 6.31 -27.31
N LEU A 237 2.29 7.40 -27.86
CA LEU A 237 1.51 7.44 -29.07
C LEU A 237 1.94 8.61 -29.93
N LYS A 238 2.40 8.35 -31.16
CA LYS A 238 2.89 9.38 -32.09
C LYS A 238 3.94 10.33 -31.47
N GLY A 239 4.87 9.77 -30.67
CA GLY A 239 5.91 10.54 -29.98
C GLY A 239 5.43 11.33 -28.75
N GLN A 240 4.15 11.24 -28.40
CA GLN A 240 3.61 11.86 -27.20
C GLN A 240 3.41 10.83 -26.08
N LYS A 241 3.85 11.18 -24.86
CA LYS A 241 3.71 10.36 -23.69
C LYS A 241 2.41 10.63 -22.94
N PHE A 242 1.76 9.54 -22.54
CA PHE A 242 0.52 9.56 -21.76
C PHE A 242 0.67 8.73 -20.50
N LYS A 243 0.05 9.18 -19.42
CA LYS A 243 -0.31 8.31 -18.30
C LYS A 243 -1.63 7.64 -18.59
N VAL A 244 -1.71 6.35 -18.31
CA VAL A 244 -2.93 5.53 -18.46
C VAL A 244 -3.50 5.25 -17.09
N HIS A 245 -4.67 5.78 -16.80
CA HIS A 245 -5.28 5.70 -15.47
C HIS A 245 -6.32 4.60 -15.34
N ALA A 246 -6.98 4.23 -16.44
CA ALA A 246 -7.98 3.17 -16.44
C ALA A 246 -8.06 2.48 -17.80
N THR A 247 -8.19 1.18 -17.76
CA THR A 247 -8.43 0.31 -18.90
C THR A 247 -9.56 -0.66 -18.60
N ARG A 248 -10.08 -1.32 -19.62
CA ARG A 248 -10.88 -2.54 -19.51
C ARG A 248 -10.47 -3.52 -20.59
N ILE A 249 -10.67 -4.79 -20.36
CA ILE A 249 -10.45 -5.84 -21.34
C ILE A 249 -11.61 -5.83 -22.34
N VAL A 250 -11.29 -5.94 -23.62
CA VAL A 250 -12.27 -5.97 -24.71
C VAL A 250 -11.84 -6.98 -25.77
N GLU A 251 -12.77 -7.45 -26.58
CA GLU A 251 -12.45 -8.27 -27.74
C GLU A 251 -11.65 -7.48 -28.76
N GLY A 252 -10.68 -8.11 -29.39
CA GLY A 252 -9.88 -7.54 -30.46
C GLY A 252 -8.59 -8.30 -30.66
N SER A 253 -8.02 -8.17 -31.86
CA SER A 253 -6.75 -8.77 -32.26
C SER A 253 -6.02 -7.84 -33.22
N GLY A 254 -4.72 -7.82 -33.19
CA GLY A 254 -3.84 -7.01 -34.04
C GLY A 254 -2.39 -7.18 -33.61
N GLN A 255 -1.50 -6.40 -34.17
CA GLN A 255 -0.12 -6.35 -33.70
C GLN A 255 -0.06 -5.71 -32.31
N PRO A 256 0.79 -6.16 -31.39
CA PRO A 256 0.93 -5.56 -30.06
C PRO A 256 1.16 -4.03 -30.16
N GLY A 257 0.30 -3.25 -29.49
CA GLY A 257 0.32 -1.79 -29.55
C GLY A 257 -0.43 -1.14 -30.72
N GLU A 258 -0.97 -1.94 -31.62
CA GLU A 258 -1.78 -1.43 -32.75
C GLU A 258 -3.08 -0.80 -32.23
N ILE A 259 -3.38 0.41 -32.73
CA ILE A 259 -4.64 1.10 -32.45
C ILE A 259 -5.75 0.46 -33.29
N LEU A 260 -6.70 -0.20 -32.64
CA LEU A 260 -7.83 -0.84 -33.28
C LEU A 260 -9.01 0.13 -33.52
N GLY A 261 -8.94 1.32 -32.93
CA GLY A 261 -9.91 2.39 -33.15
C GLY A 261 -10.33 3.13 -31.89
N LEU A 262 -10.94 4.27 -32.08
CA LEU A 262 -11.58 5.06 -31.03
C LEU A 262 -13.06 4.66 -30.94
N THR A 263 -13.49 4.36 -29.72
CA THR A 263 -14.89 4.04 -29.43
C THR A 263 -15.56 5.20 -28.69
N LYS A 264 -16.84 5.05 -28.33
CA LYS A 264 -17.55 6.04 -27.50
C LYS A 264 -16.98 6.12 -26.06
N THR A 265 -16.28 5.10 -25.62
CA THR A 265 -15.84 4.94 -24.22
C THR A 265 -14.33 4.95 -24.03
N GLY A 266 -13.55 4.73 -25.08
CA GLY A 266 -12.11 4.67 -24.97
C GLY A 266 -11.34 4.46 -26.26
N LEU A 267 -10.05 4.33 -26.15
CA LEU A 267 -9.13 3.97 -27.24
C LEU A 267 -8.78 2.50 -27.15
N LYS A 268 -9.15 1.74 -28.17
CA LYS A 268 -8.92 0.30 -28.25
C LYS A 268 -7.53 0.00 -28.81
N ILE A 269 -6.74 -0.79 -28.09
CA ILE A 269 -5.36 -1.15 -28.45
C ILE A 269 -5.19 -2.66 -28.35
N ALA A 270 -4.56 -3.26 -29.36
CA ALA A 270 -4.21 -4.67 -29.37
C ALA A 270 -3.09 -4.98 -28.40
N CYS A 271 -3.18 -6.13 -27.74
CA CYS A 271 -2.15 -6.73 -26.88
C CYS A 271 -1.54 -7.94 -27.57
N GLY A 272 -0.55 -8.59 -26.96
CA GLY A 272 0.00 -9.84 -27.45
C GLY A 272 -1.06 -10.93 -27.58
N GLU A 273 -2.06 -10.91 -26.70
CA GLU A 273 -3.28 -11.72 -26.80
C GLU A 273 -4.45 -10.85 -26.32
N GLY A 274 -5.50 -10.73 -27.16
CA GLY A 274 -6.67 -9.90 -26.88
C GLY A 274 -6.41 -8.41 -27.07
N ALA A 275 -7.24 -7.57 -26.47
CA ALA A 275 -7.14 -6.12 -26.54
C ALA A 275 -7.61 -5.47 -25.23
N VAL A 276 -7.14 -4.27 -24.99
CA VAL A 276 -7.65 -3.40 -23.93
C VAL A 276 -8.23 -2.12 -24.53
N GLU A 277 -9.19 -1.55 -23.82
CA GLU A 277 -9.68 -0.21 -24.09
C GLU A 277 -9.17 0.75 -23.01
N VAL A 278 -8.39 1.74 -23.41
CA VAL A 278 -7.93 2.83 -22.53
C VAL A 278 -9.09 3.80 -22.34
N ILE A 279 -9.62 3.84 -21.12
CA ILE A 279 -10.80 4.64 -20.76
C ILE A 279 -10.39 6.04 -20.34
N GLN A 280 -9.34 6.14 -19.50
CA GLN A 280 -8.85 7.41 -18.98
C GLN A 280 -7.36 7.54 -19.18
N LEU A 281 -6.95 8.69 -19.67
CA LEU A 281 -5.56 9.03 -19.90
C LEU A 281 -5.24 10.47 -19.46
N GLN A 282 -3.96 10.78 -19.43
CA GLN A 282 -3.44 12.11 -19.16
C GLN A 282 -2.22 12.36 -20.06
N ALA A 283 -2.31 13.30 -20.98
CA ALA A 283 -1.16 13.77 -21.75
C ALA A 283 -0.15 14.49 -20.83
N GLU A 284 1.12 14.48 -21.19
CA GLU A 284 2.14 15.18 -20.44
C GLU A 284 1.80 16.67 -20.32
N GLY A 285 1.85 17.21 -19.09
CA GLY A 285 1.43 18.60 -18.80
C GLY A 285 -0.08 18.85 -18.82
N GLY A 286 -0.89 17.85 -19.24
CA GLY A 286 -2.35 17.97 -19.36
C GLY A 286 -3.11 17.55 -18.10
N LYS A 287 -4.44 17.51 -18.21
CA LYS A 287 -5.36 17.02 -17.20
C LYS A 287 -5.76 15.56 -17.50
N ARG A 288 -6.07 14.80 -16.46
CA ARG A 288 -6.72 13.49 -16.58
C ARG A 288 -8.12 13.67 -17.19
N MET A 289 -8.44 12.89 -18.22
CA MET A 289 -9.73 12.95 -18.89
C MET A 289 -10.06 11.61 -19.57
N ALA A 290 -11.30 11.46 -20.05
CA ALA A 290 -11.69 10.32 -20.87
C ALA A 290 -10.92 10.33 -22.20
N ALA A 291 -10.50 9.15 -22.67
CA ALA A 291 -9.76 9.05 -23.94
C ALA A 291 -10.52 9.63 -25.13
N PRO A 292 -11.85 9.38 -25.31
CA PRO A 292 -12.61 9.98 -26.40
C PRO A 292 -12.65 11.52 -26.38
N ASP A 293 -12.66 12.12 -25.19
CA ASP A 293 -12.65 13.59 -25.05
C ASP A 293 -11.31 14.18 -25.49
N TYR A 294 -10.21 13.50 -25.16
CA TYR A 294 -8.88 13.90 -25.61
C TYR A 294 -8.77 13.85 -27.14
N PHE A 295 -9.13 12.71 -27.74
CA PHE A 295 -8.98 12.48 -29.18
C PHE A 295 -10.02 13.23 -30.06
N ARG A 296 -11.08 13.81 -29.47
CA ARG A 296 -11.97 14.75 -30.17
C ARG A 296 -11.22 16.02 -30.57
N GLY A 297 -10.31 16.49 -29.73
CA GLY A 297 -9.46 17.67 -30.02
C GLY A 297 -8.11 17.35 -30.68
N HIS A 298 -7.74 16.05 -30.72
CA HIS A 298 -6.44 15.58 -31.22
C HIS A 298 -6.67 14.29 -32.03
N PRO A 299 -7.15 14.41 -33.30
CA PRO A 299 -7.44 13.24 -34.12
C PRO A 299 -6.27 12.26 -34.26
N LEU A 300 -6.60 10.99 -34.44
CA LEU A 300 -5.61 9.91 -34.58
C LEU A 300 -4.98 9.80 -35.96
N ASP A 301 -5.44 10.59 -36.92
CA ASP A 301 -5.00 10.59 -38.33
C ASP A 301 -3.57 11.11 -38.54
#